data_42501b6607721a7f649330f69c7cae6c
#
_entry.id   42501b6607721a7f649330f69c7cae6c
#
_cell.length_a   1.000
_cell.length_b   1.000
_cell.length_c   1.000
_cell.angle_alpha   90.00
_cell.angle_beta   90.00
_cell.angle_gamma   90.00
#
_symmetry.space_group_name_H-M   'P 1'
#
loop_
_entity.id
_entity.type
_entity.pdbx_description
1 polymer ?
#
loop_
_entity_poly.entity_id
_entity_poly.type
_entity_poly.pdbx_seq_one_letter_code
_entity_poly.pdbx_strand_id
1 'polypeptide(L)'
;HIPDKVKLMNEIWRVLCDGGWLLSRTPSTDGRGAFQDPTHVAFYNENSFWYYTNRNYSRYVTDIRCRFQSVRLATDYPSDWHKQNNIPYVYADLAAIKTWRRRPGKIMI
;
A
#
# COMPACT_ATOMS: atom_id res chain seq x y z
N HIS A 1 -6.78 10.79 2.34
CA HIS A 1 -7.35 12.07 1.89
C HIS A 1 -7.10 12.34 0.39
N ILE A 2 -6.29 11.54 -0.29
CA ILE A 2 -5.98 11.70 -1.71
C ILE A 2 -6.91 10.80 -2.53
N PRO A 3 -7.77 11.37 -3.43
CA PRO A 3 -8.77 10.58 -4.13
C PRO A 3 -8.18 9.67 -5.22
N ASP A 4 -7.14 10.10 -5.93
CA ASP A 4 -6.53 9.33 -7.01
C ASP A 4 -5.34 8.52 -6.50
N LYS A 5 -5.62 7.31 -6.01
CA LYS A 5 -4.60 6.40 -5.45
C LYS A 5 -3.61 5.92 -6.50
N VAL A 6 -4.06 5.67 -7.71
CA VAL A 6 -3.19 5.17 -8.79
C VAL A 6 -2.17 6.23 -9.17
N LYS A 7 -2.62 7.48 -9.35
CA LYS A 7 -1.73 8.59 -9.63
C LYS A 7 -0.73 8.80 -8.51
N LEU A 8 -1.17 8.72 -7.25
CA LEU A 8 -0.30 8.85 -6.08
C LEU A 8 0.79 7.77 -6.09
N MET A 9 0.42 6.52 -6.29
CA MET A 9 1.37 5.41 -6.28
C MET A 9 2.36 5.49 -7.43
N ASN A 10 1.91 5.87 -8.61
CA ASN A 10 2.79 6.11 -9.75
C ASN A 10 3.80 7.24 -9.47
N GLU A 11 3.36 8.32 -8.83
CA GLU A 11 4.25 9.45 -8.49
C GLU A 11 5.25 9.08 -7.41
N ILE A 12 4.84 8.37 -6.38
CA ILE A 12 5.77 7.87 -5.35
C ILE A 12 6.84 7.00 -6.01
N TRP A 13 6.42 6.08 -6.86
CA TRP A 13 7.35 5.22 -7.58
C TRP A 13 8.30 6.02 -8.47
N ARG A 14 7.78 7.04 -9.17
CA ARG A 14 8.58 7.88 -10.07
C ARG A 14 9.73 8.56 -9.32
N VAL A 15 9.47 9.09 -8.13
CA VAL A 15 10.48 9.85 -7.36
C VAL A 15 11.45 8.97 -6.58
N LEU A 16 11.08 7.72 -6.29
CA LEU A 16 11.96 6.78 -5.60
C LEU A 16 13.02 6.24 -6.57
N CYS A 17 14.22 6.05 -6.06
CA CYS A 17 15.25 5.30 -6.80
C CYS A 17 14.91 3.80 -6.78
N ASP A 18 15.59 3.03 -7.63
CA ASP A 18 15.48 1.57 -7.60
C ASP A 18 15.84 1.03 -6.23
N GLY A 19 14.95 0.23 -5.64
CA GLY A 19 15.11 -0.29 -4.28
C GLY A 19 14.73 0.70 -3.18
N GLY A 20 14.33 1.93 -3.51
CA GLY A 20 13.84 2.91 -2.53
C GLY A 20 12.55 2.44 -1.89
N TRP A 21 12.35 2.80 -0.62
CA TRP A 21 11.22 2.28 0.16
C TRP A 21 10.12 3.30 0.35
N LEU A 22 8.89 2.82 0.19
CA LEU A 22 7.67 3.48 0.68
C LEU A 22 7.26 2.79 1.98
N LEU A 23 7.20 3.53 3.06
CA LEU A 23 6.69 3.05 4.35
C LEU A 23 5.29 3.63 4.54
N SER A 24 4.26 2.81 4.42
CA SER A 24 2.87 3.26 4.47
C SER A 24 2.15 2.72 5.69
N ARG A 25 1.38 3.60 6.31
CA ARG A 25 0.51 3.28 7.45
C ARG A 25 -0.84 3.94 7.20
N THR A 26 -1.89 3.14 7.01
CA THR A 26 -3.24 3.66 6.75
C THR A 26 -4.27 2.90 7.57
N PRO A 27 -5.37 3.56 8.00
CA PRO A 27 -6.47 2.85 8.62
C PRO A 27 -7.03 1.78 7.67
N SER A 28 -7.23 0.58 8.20
CA SER A 28 -7.72 -0.56 7.40
C SER A 28 -9.25 -0.54 7.26
N THR A 29 -9.72 -0.94 6.08
CA THR A 29 -11.16 -1.19 5.88
C THR A 29 -11.69 -2.38 6.69
N ASP A 30 -10.81 -3.15 7.32
CA ASP A 30 -11.19 -4.23 8.23
C ASP A 30 -11.71 -3.71 9.56
N GLY A 31 -11.65 -2.40 9.79
CA GLY A 31 -12.18 -1.73 10.96
C GLY A 31 -12.82 -0.39 10.62
N ARG A 32 -13.38 0.25 11.63
CA ARG A 32 -14.15 1.50 11.44
C ARG A 32 -13.30 2.73 11.16
N GLY A 33 -12.01 2.69 11.48
CA GLY A 33 -11.13 3.86 11.33
C GLY A 33 -11.03 4.39 9.91
N ALA A 34 -11.15 3.51 8.91
CA ALA A 34 -11.14 3.93 7.51
C ALA A 34 -12.37 4.75 7.13
N PHE A 35 -13.50 4.52 7.78
CA PHE A 35 -14.80 5.04 7.35
C PHE A 35 -15.38 6.12 8.26
N GLN A 36 -14.89 6.26 9.49
CA GLN A 36 -15.49 7.16 10.46
C GLN A 36 -15.16 8.64 10.21
N ASP A 37 -14.06 8.93 9.53
CA ASP A 37 -13.63 10.29 9.22
C ASP A 37 -14.26 10.74 7.90
N PRO A 38 -15.08 11.82 7.90
CA PRO A 38 -15.74 12.26 6.67
C PRO A 38 -14.80 12.81 5.60
N THR A 39 -13.54 13.08 5.95
CA THR A 39 -12.54 13.55 4.99
C THR A 39 -11.80 12.41 4.29
N HIS A 40 -12.01 11.17 4.69
CA HIS A 40 -11.43 10.03 4.00
C HIS A 40 -12.12 9.78 2.67
N VAL A 41 -11.38 9.84 1.58
CA VAL A 41 -11.88 9.64 0.20
C VAL A 41 -11.23 8.44 -0.50
N ALA A 42 -10.23 7.83 0.12
CA ALA A 42 -9.57 6.63 -0.37
C ALA A 42 -9.45 5.62 0.79
N PHE A 43 -9.72 4.37 0.49
CA PHE A 43 -9.85 3.31 1.50
C PHE A 43 -8.90 2.17 1.18
N TYR A 44 -8.23 1.63 2.21
CA TYR A 44 -7.18 0.64 2.04
C TYR A 44 -7.39 -0.58 2.94
N ASN A 45 -7.03 -1.73 2.40
CA ASN A 45 -6.71 -2.94 3.16
C ASN A 45 -5.45 -3.57 2.54
N GLU A 46 -4.99 -4.71 3.06
CA GLU A 46 -3.79 -5.36 2.52
C GLU A 46 -3.92 -5.63 1.02
N ASN A 47 -5.09 -6.07 0.58
CA ASN A 47 -5.33 -6.42 -0.81
C ASN A 47 -5.28 -5.22 -1.75
N SER A 48 -5.49 -4.01 -1.24
CA SER A 48 -5.35 -2.79 -2.03
C SER A 48 -3.95 -2.62 -2.60
N PHE A 49 -2.93 -3.09 -1.88
CA PHE A 49 -1.54 -2.99 -2.30
C PHE A 49 -1.12 -4.08 -3.29
N TRP A 50 -1.92 -5.15 -3.44
CA TRP A 50 -1.64 -6.18 -4.43
C TRP A 50 -1.61 -5.65 -5.85
N TYR A 51 -2.40 -4.64 -6.16
CA TYR A 51 -2.44 -4.01 -7.48
C TYR A 51 -1.11 -3.36 -7.86
N TYR A 52 -0.29 -3.02 -6.88
CA TYR A 52 1.01 -2.37 -7.10
C TYR A 52 2.19 -3.32 -6.94
N THR A 53 1.95 -4.52 -6.41
CA THR A 53 3.00 -5.49 -6.08
C THR A 53 2.88 -6.80 -6.87
N ASN A 54 1.75 -7.05 -7.52
CA ASN A 54 1.48 -8.30 -8.22
C ASN A 54 1.01 -8.02 -9.65
N ARG A 55 1.73 -8.56 -10.63
CA ARG A 55 1.42 -8.36 -12.05
C ARG A 55 0.02 -8.86 -12.41
N ASN A 56 -0.44 -9.97 -11.82
CA ASN A 56 -1.76 -10.52 -12.10
C ASN A 56 -2.88 -9.57 -11.70
N TYR A 57 -2.67 -8.73 -10.69
CA TYR A 57 -3.63 -7.72 -10.26
C TYR A 57 -3.45 -6.40 -10.98
N SER A 58 -2.21 -5.96 -11.18
CA SER A 58 -1.94 -4.66 -11.82
C SER A 58 -2.54 -4.54 -13.21
N ARG A 59 -2.63 -5.64 -13.96
CA ARG A 59 -3.19 -5.66 -15.30
C ARG A 59 -4.67 -5.30 -15.37
N TYR A 60 -5.40 -5.38 -14.24
CA TYR A 60 -6.81 -4.97 -14.20
C TYR A 60 -6.99 -3.45 -14.16
N VAL A 61 -5.93 -2.70 -13.89
CA VAL A 61 -5.96 -1.24 -13.84
C VAL A 61 -4.91 -0.69 -14.81
N THR A 62 -5.34 -0.23 -15.97
CA THR A 62 -4.46 0.12 -17.08
C THR A 62 -3.52 1.30 -16.80
N ASP A 63 -3.91 2.18 -15.86
CA ASP A 63 -3.13 3.37 -15.51
C ASP A 63 -2.00 3.11 -14.52
N ILE A 64 -1.91 1.90 -13.95
CA ILE A 64 -0.83 1.53 -13.04
C ILE A 64 0.45 1.32 -13.86
N ARG A 65 1.46 2.15 -13.61
CA ARG A 65 2.79 2.08 -14.23
C ARG A 65 3.86 1.69 -13.23
N CYS A 66 3.58 1.87 -11.94
CA CYS A 66 4.53 1.58 -10.87
C CYS A 66 4.63 0.08 -10.61
N ARG A 67 5.78 -0.32 -10.08
CA ARG A 67 6.07 -1.69 -9.67
C ARG A 67 6.77 -1.66 -8.33
N PHE A 68 6.21 -2.39 -7.38
CA PHE A 68 6.78 -2.51 -6.04
C PHE A 68 6.95 -3.96 -5.65
N GLN A 69 7.97 -4.20 -4.86
CA GLN A 69 8.16 -5.46 -4.15
C GLN A 69 7.61 -5.30 -2.74
N SER A 70 6.75 -6.19 -2.32
CA SER A 70 6.26 -6.23 -0.96
C SER A 70 7.39 -6.69 -0.02
N VAL A 71 7.78 -5.85 0.91
CA VAL A 71 8.72 -6.20 1.97
C VAL A 71 7.95 -6.61 3.22
N ARG A 72 6.99 -5.79 3.62
CA ARG A 72 6.05 -6.10 4.69
C ARG A 72 4.66 -5.65 4.26
N LEU A 73 3.69 -6.52 4.45
CA LEU A 73 2.29 -6.20 4.20
C LEU A 73 1.48 -6.91 5.29
N ALA A 74 0.98 -6.15 6.25
CA ALA A 74 0.31 -6.69 7.42
C ALA A 74 -0.77 -5.74 7.92
N THR A 75 -1.73 -6.30 8.64
CA THR A 75 -2.77 -5.54 9.34
C THR A 75 -2.58 -5.76 10.83
N ASP A 76 -2.46 -4.67 11.58
CA ASP A 76 -2.23 -4.75 13.02
C ASP A 76 -2.75 -3.48 13.71
N TYR A 77 -2.75 -3.50 15.02
CA TYR A 77 -3.18 -2.37 15.84
C TYR A 77 -1.94 -1.59 16.31
N PRO A 78 -1.87 -0.26 16.05
CA PRO A 78 -0.72 0.55 16.49
C PRO A 78 -0.59 0.67 17.99
N SER A 79 -1.68 0.50 18.74
CA SER A 79 -1.69 0.58 20.20
C SER A 79 -2.88 -0.19 20.78
N ASP A 80 -2.91 -0.36 22.11
CA ASP A 80 -4.03 -0.98 22.81
C ASP A 80 -5.33 -0.18 22.62
N TRP A 81 -5.23 1.13 22.58
CA TRP A 81 -6.38 2.00 22.31
C TRP A 81 -7.00 1.68 20.95
N HIS A 82 -6.18 1.50 19.90
CA HIS A 82 -6.65 1.13 18.57
C HIS A 82 -7.35 -0.23 18.58
N LYS A 83 -6.78 -1.18 19.33
CA LYS A 83 -7.35 -2.52 19.46
C LYS A 83 -8.71 -2.47 20.15
N GLN A 84 -8.82 -1.73 21.25
CA GLN A 84 -10.06 -1.59 22.01
C GLN A 84 -11.16 -0.89 21.18
N ASN A 85 -10.78 0.02 20.29
CA ASN A 85 -11.70 0.78 19.46
C ASN A 85 -11.93 0.20 18.07
N ASN A 86 -11.36 -0.97 17.76
CA ASN A 86 -11.45 -1.64 16.45
C ASN A 86 -10.96 -0.75 15.31
N ILE A 87 -9.75 -0.24 15.45
CA ILE A 87 -9.10 0.61 14.44
C ILE A 87 -7.77 -0.03 14.03
N PRO A 88 -7.79 -1.11 13.21
CA PRO A 88 -6.57 -1.69 12.67
C PRO A 88 -5.98 -0.80 11.58
N TYR A 89 -4.66 -0.88 11.42
CA TYR A 89 -3.92 -0.20 10.36
C TYR A 89 -3.29 -1.21 9.42
N VAL A 90 -3.21 -0.84 8.15
CA VAL A 90 -2.42 -1.55 7.16
C VAL A 90 -1.00 -0.99 7.18
N TYR A 91 -0.05 -1.89 7.38
CA TYR A 91 1.38 -1.60 7.28
C TYR A 91 1.87 -2.13 5.94
N ALA A 92 2.23 -1.24 5.05
CA ALA A 92 2.74 -1.60 3.74
C ALA A 92 4.12 -1.00 3.53
N ASP A 93 5.14 -1.83 3.68
CA ASP A 93 6.52 -1.47 3.38
C ASP A 93 6.85 -2.05 2.02
N LEU A 94 7.04 -1.18 1.03
CA LEU A 94 7.20 -1.54 -0.36
C LEU A 94 8.51 -0.99 -0.91
N ALA A 95 9.24 -1.79 -1.69
CA ALA A 95 10.45 -1.36 -2.37
C ALA A 95 10.16 -1.12 -3.85
N ALA A 96 10.57 0.04 -4.37
CA ALA A 96 10.37 0.37 -5.78
C ALA A 96 11.22 -0.51 -6.68
N ILE A 97 10.61 -1.06 -7.75
CA ILE A 97 11.29 -1.89 -8.74
C ILE A 97 11.42 -1.08 -10.02
N LYS A 98 12.66 -0.72 -10.37
CA LYS A 98 12.99 -0.02 -11.61
C LYS A 98 13.82 -0.86 -12.56
N THR A 99 14.41 -1.93 -12.03
CA THR A 99 15.23 -2.87 -12.80
C THR A 99 14.81 -4.30 -12.46
N TRP A 100 15.28 -5.26 -13.23
CA TRP A 100 15.01 -6.69 -12.97
C TRP A 100 15.91 -7.28 -11.88
N ARG A 101 16.66 -6.46 -11.15
CA ARG A 101 17.48 -6.93 -10.05
C ARG A 101 16.63 -7.51 -8.94
N ARG A 102 17.10 -8.63 -8.39
CA ARG A 102 16.50 -9.23 -7.21
C ARG A 102 16.73 -8.33 -5.99
N ARG A 103 15.71 -8.19 -5.15
CA ARG A 103 15.74 -7.37 -3.94
C ARG A 103 15.33 -8.20 -2.74
N PRO A 104 15.71 -7.79 -1.51
CA PRO A 104 15.18 -8.42 -0.31
C PRO A 104 13.67 -8.26 -0.25
N GLY A 105 13.01 -9.22 0.39
CA GLY A 105 11.57 -9.24 0.55
C GLY A 105 10.86 -10.18 -0.42
N LYS A 106 9.54 -10.22 -0.34
CA LYS A 106 8.69 -11.08 -1.16
C LYS A 106 8.43 -10.44 -2.52
N ILE A 107 8.83 -11.13 -3.58
CA ILE A 107 8.57 -10.68 -4.95
C ILE A 107 7.27 -11.32 -5.43
N MET A 108 6.29 -10.49 -5.80
CA MET A 108 4.99 -10.91 -6.33
C MET A 108 4.86 -10.45 -7.78
N ILE A 109 5.74 -10.95 -8.60
CA ILE A 109 5.79 -10.59 -10.03
C ILE A 109 4.84 -11.47 -10.83
#